data_a6e047744b85f4fe6fc0a10c47f4cd52
#
_entry.id   a6e047744b85f4fe6fc0a10c47f4cd52
#
_cell.length_a   1.000
_cell.length_b   1.000
_cell.length_c   1.000
_cell.angle_alpha   90.00
_cell.angle_beta   90.00
_cell.angle_gamma   90.00
#
_symmetry.space_group_name_H-M   'P 1'
#
loop_
_entity.id
_entity.type
_entity.pdbx_description
1 polymer ?
#
loop_
_entity_poly.entity_id
_entity_poly.type
_entity_poly.pdbx_seq_one_letter_code
_entity_poly.pdbx_strand_id
1 'polypeptide(L)'
;MVVSPSPSPSQTQQPAFGIPPPATPSAPSSQGGVAAASPFGAQALPAGLNVVVLDPAHGGTDPGARGTGGIRESEIVLDLAIQVRRTLELQGFQVVQTRQGNENPSFDDRSATANAQRGAVFVTLHISSTGLPGTARVYVNSDLPPIADSKGLIPWDRAQAPFFGLSRTFGDLVQGFLRQRFKGSPDTAQTASVRQLRTTAAPAIAVEISSVTVDDRADLDRMAPGVADAIARGVAAFKPSYVVPNAPGVLP
;
A
#
# COMPACT_ATOMS: atom_id res chain seq x y z
N MET A 1 18.96 -38.06 50.24
CA MET A 1 17.51 -37.88 50.08
C MET A 1 17.17 -38.23 48.65
N VAL A 2 16.49 -39.37 48.49
CA VAL A 2 16.10 -39.92 47.19
C VAL A 2 14.70 -39.42 46.91
N VAL A 3 14.47 -38.75 45.78
CA VAL A 3 13.13 -38.32 45.36
C VAL A 3 12.67 -39.29 44.28
N SER A 4 11.58 -40.00 44.55
CA SER A 4 10.91 -40.91 43.62
C SER A 4 10.07 -40.19 42.59
N PRO A 5 9.94 -40.73 41.36
CA PRO A 5 9.10 -40.11 40.31
C PRO A 5 7.62 -40.48 40.47
N SER A 6 6.75 -39.53 40.19
CA SER A 6 5.29 -39.70 40.11
C SER A 6 4.85 -40.42 38.83
N PRO A 7 3.73 -41.17 38.88
CA PRO A 7 3.24 -41.96 37.74
C PRO A 7 2.42 -41.14 36.77
N SER A 8 2.52 -41.49 35.47
CA SER A 8 1.72 -40.98 34.35
C SER A 8 0.26 -41.45 34.41
N PRO A 9 -0.71 -40.66 33.94
CA PRO A 9 -2.10 -41.06 33.85
C PRO A 9 -2.39 -41.98 32.66
N SER A 10 -3.21 -42.99 32.91
CA SER A 10 -3.67 -44.01 31.98
C SER A 10 -4.53 -43.44 30.83
N GLN A 11 -4.29 -43.96 29.64
CA GLN A 11 -5.13 -43.72 28.46
C GLN A 11 -6.43 -44.51 28.57
N THR A 12 -7.56 -43.80 28.44
CA THR A 12 -8.90 -44.39 28.34
C THR A 12 -9.16 -44.69 26.85
N GLN A 13 -9.41 -45.97 26.54
CA GLN A 13 -9.81 -46.43 25.21
C GLN A 13 -11.25 -46.01 24.91
N GLN A 14 -11.46 -45.37 23.74
CA GLN A 14 -12.78 -45.14 23.15
C GLN A 14 -13.24 -46.37 22.33
N PRO A 15 -14.54 -46.72 22.34
CA PRO A 15 -15.05 -47.82 21.55
C PRO A 15 -15.20 -47.45 20.06
N ALA A 16 -14.85 -48.42 19.21
CA ALA A 16 -14.97 -48.32 17.76
C ALA A 16 -16.46 -48.36 17.31
N PHE A 17 -16.90 -47.34 16.61
CA PHE A 17 -18.16 -47.36 15.86
C PHE A 17 -17.94 -47.92 14.46
N GLY A 18 -18.66 -49.02 14.14
CA GLY A 18 -18.62 -49.67 12.84
C GLY A 18 -19.24 -48.79 11.72
N ILE A 19 -18.54 -48.75 10.59
CA ILE A 19 -18.98 -48.09 9.37
C ILE A 19 -19.79 -49.10 8.54
N PRO A 20 -21.02 -48.80 8.08
CA PRO A 20 -21.75 -49.66 7.12
C PRO A 20 -21.17 -49.52 5.69
N PRO A 21 -21.28 -50.56 4.86
CA PRO A 21 -20.70 -50.54 3.50
C PRO A 21 -21.48 -49.57 2.55
N PRO A 22 -20.80 -49.03 1.55
CA PRO A 22 -21.40 -48.06 0.62
C PRO A 22 -22.35 -48.78 -0.37
N ALA A 23 -23.53 -48.17 -0.57
CA ALA A 23 -24.49 -48.57 -1.59
C ALA A 23 -24.00 -48.12 -2.98
N THR A 24 -24.07 -49.03 -3.94
CA THR A 24 -23.80 -48.79 -5.35
C THR A 24 -24.86 -47.84 -5.95
N PRO A 25 -24.46 -46.74 -6.62
CA PRO A 25 -25.42 -45.93 -7.36
C PRO A 25 -25.60 -46.47 -8.78
N SER A 26 -26.86 -46.68 -9.12
CA SER A 26 -27.34 -46.95 -10.50
C SER A 26 -27.18 -45.71 -11.37
N ALA A 27 -26.73 -45.87 -12.61
CA ALA A 27 -26.57 -44.79 -13.57
C ALA A 27 -27.93 -44.25 -14.04
N PRO A 28 -28.14 -42.94 -14.14
CA PRO A 28 -29.21 -42.37 -14.93
C PRO A 28 -28.74 -41.97 -16.31
N SER A 29 -29.65 -42.24 -17.23
CA SER A 29 -29.57 -42.01 -18.68
C SER A 29 -29.38 -40.55 -19.07
N SER A 30 -28.61 -40.34 -20.13
CA SER A 30 -28.43 -39.09 -20.85
C SER A 30 -29.72 -38.55 -21.41
N GLN A 31 -30.04 -37.29 -21.08
CA GLN A 31 -30.79 -36.37 -21.99
C GLN A 31 -30.62 -34.90 -21.55
N GLY A 32 -30.34 -34.03 -22.50
CA GLY A 32 -30.62 -32.60 -22.44
C GLY A 32 -29.45 -31.72 -22.01
N GLY A 33 -28.66 -31.24 -22.97
CA GLY A 33 -27.69 -30.18 -22.78
C GLY A 33 -28.37 -28.87 -22.34
N VAL A 34 -28.10 -28.47 -21.11
CA VAL A 34 -28.24 -27.08 -20.68
C VAL A 34 -26.81 -26.62 -20.39
N ALA A 35 -26.39 -25.62 -21.15
CA ALA A 35 -25.11 -24.95 -20.89
C ALA A 35 -25.08 -24.50 -19.43
N ALA A 36 -24.20 -25.11 -18.64
CA ALA A 36 -23.94 -24.66 -17.28
C ALA A 36 -23.33 -23.25 -17.37
N ALA A 37 -24.17 -22.24 -17.08
CA ALA A 37 -23.67 -20.91 -16.82
C ALA A 37 -22.69 -21.00 -15.63
N SER A 38 -21.42 -20.68 -15.87
CA SER A 38 -20.42 -20.61 -14.84
C SER A 38 -20.88 -19.60 -13.78
N PRO A 39 -20.98 -19.98 -12.49
CA PRO A 39 -21.48 -19.08 -11.44
C PRO A 39 -20.47 -18.00 -11.03
N PHE A 40 -19.32 -17.97 -11.67
CA PHE A 40 -18.35 -16.88 -11.52
C PHE A 40 -18.44 -15.99 -12.77
N GLY A 41 -19.45 -15.11 -12.76
CA GLY A 41 -19.39 -13.93 -13.61
C GLY A 41 -18.07 -13.22 -13.27
N ALA A 42 -17.12 -13.26 -14.18
CA ALA A 42 -15.95 -12.42 -14.10
C ALA A 42 -16.45 -10.98 -14.08
N GLN A 43 -16.58 -10.39 -12.88
CA GLN A 43 -16.78 -8.96 -12.77
C GLN A 43 -15.54 -8.35 -13.45
N ALA A 44 -15.75 -7.75 -14.61
CA ALA A 44 -14.76 -6.94 -15.26
C ALA A 44 -14.29 -5.91 -14.24
N LEU A 45 -13.08 -6.11 -13.71
CA LEU A 45 -12.49 -5.18 -12.73
C LEU A 45 -12.45 -3.81 -13.38
N PRO A 46 -12.81 -2.74 -12.65
CA PRO A 46 -12.80 -1.40 -13.21
C PRO A 46 -11.45 -1.10 -13.85
N ALA A 47 -11.47 -0.74 -15.14
CA ALA A 47 -10.30 -0.49 -15.97
C ALA A 47 -9.58 0.84 -15.61
N GLY A 48 -9.83 1.43 -14.45
CA GLY A 48 -9.30 2.73 -14.06
C GLY A 48 -8.85 2.80 -12.61
N LEU A 49 -8.21 3.91 -12.24
CA LEU A 49 -7.78 4.23 -10.89
C LEU A 49 -8.99 4.40 -9.96
N ASN A 50 -9.10 3.54 -8.96
CA ASN A 50 -10.17 3.58 -7.96
C ASN A 50 -9.67 3.39 -6.53
N VAL A 51 -8.45 2.87 -6.35
CA VAL A 51 -7.87 2.55 -5.05
C VAL A 51 -6.67 3.44 -4.78
N VAL A 52 -6.57 3.93 -3.55
CA VAL A 52 -5.36 4.58 -3.04
C VAL A 52 -4.86 3.78 -1.84
N VAL A 53 -3.65 3.27 -1.94
CA VAL A 53 -2.99 2.62 -0.81
C VAL A 53 -2.18 3.67 -0.08
N LEU A 54 -2.57 3.97 1.17
CA LEU A 54 -1.85 4.89 2.05
C LEU A 54 -0.93 4.09 2.98
N ASP A 55 0.30 4.53 3.04
CA ASP A 55 1.31 3.96 3.91
C ASP A 55 1.79 5.01 4.92
N PRO A 56 1.19 5.07 6.12
CA PRO A 56 1.77 5.85 7.21
C PRO A 56 3.09 5.21 7.63
N ALA A 57 4.22 5.84 7.31
CA ALA A 57 5.55 5.29 7.57
C ALA A 57 5.79 4.99 9.04
N HIS A 58 6.80 4.15 9.34
CA HIS A 58 7.21 3.80 10.71
C HIS A 58 6.13 3.07 11.52
N GLY A 59 6.25 3.06 12.86
CA GLY A 59 5.31 2.42 13.78
C GLY A 59 6.00 1.42 14.73
N GLY A 60 5.29 0.90 15.70
CA GLY A 60 5.83 -0.02 16.70
C GLY A 60 7.02 0.56 17.45
N THR A 61 8.16 -0.11 17.37
CA THR A 61 9.43 0.34 17.96
C THR A 61 10.19 1.34 17.09
N ASP A 62 9.77 1.56 15.85
CA ASP A 62 10.34 2.56 14.96
C ASP A 62 9.54 3.87 15.02
N PRO A 63 10.03 4.89 15.72
CA PRO A 63 9.33 6.17 15.83
C PRO A 63 9.50 7.06 14.59
N GLY A 64 10.39 6.71 13.64
CA GLY A 64 10.85 7.62 12.59
C GLY A 64 11.64 8.81 13.14
N ALA A 65 11.57 9.93 12.46
CA ALA A 65 12.16 11.19 12.91
C ALA A 65 11.56 11.64 14.24
N ARG A 66 12.41 12.25 15.08
CA ARG A 66 12.04 12.74 16.41
C ARG A 66 12.24 14.24 16.50
N GLY A 67 11.23 14.92 17.00
CA GLY A 67 11.29 16.36 17.28
C GLY A 67 11.40 16.68 18.77
N THR A 68 11.39 17.97 19.07
CA THR A 68 11.32 18.48 20.43
C THR A 68 9.96 18.14 21.07
N GLY A 69 9.91 18.08 22.40
CA GLY A 69 8.66 17.81 23.12
C GLY A 69 8.10 16.38 22.95
N GLY A 70 8.94 15.43 22.52
CA GLY A 70 8.51 14.03 22.36
C GLY A 70 7.78 13.72 21.06
N ILE A 71 7.79 14.63 20.10
CA ILE A 71 7.20 14.40 18.76
C ILE A 71 7.84 13.19 18.11
N ARG A 72 7.01 12.32 17.51
CA ARG A 72 7.42 11.14 16.74
C ARG A 72 6.75 11.17 15.36
N GLU A 73 7.52 10.98 14.32
CA GLU A 73 7.02 10.90 12.94
C GLU A 73 5.87 9.88 12.82
N SER A 74 6.07 8.68 13.38
CA SER A 74 5.10 7.58 13.29
C SER A 74 3.68 7.92 13.78
N GLU A 75 3.57 8.82 14.77
CA GLU A 75 2.29 9.28 15.31
C GLU A 75 1.64 10.33 14.38
N ILE A 76 2.45 11.26 13.89
CA ILE A 76 1.96 12.35 13.03
C ILE A 76 1.49 11.81 11.68
N VAL A 77 2.27 10.92 11.06
CA VAL A 77 1.87 10.36 9.75
C VAL A 77 0.64 9.48 9.84
N LEU A 78 0.38 8.86 11.01
CA LEU A 78 -0.85 8.11 11.24
C LEU A 78 -2.06 9.03 11.29
N ASP A 79 -1.98 10.14 12.04
CA ASP A 79 -3.03 11.14 12.11
C ASP A 79 -3.26 11.84 10.77
N LEU A 80 -2.18 12.15 10.04
CA LEU A 80 -2.26 12.68 8.68
C LEU A 80 -2.97 11.69 7.73
N ALA A 81 -2.66 10.40 7.83
CA ALA A 81 -3.28 9.37 6.99
C ALA A 81 -4.80 9.30 7.19
N ILE A 82 -5.29 9.53 8.41
CA ILE A 82 -6.74 9.61 8.70
C ILE A 82 -7.37 10.76 7.93
N GLN A 83 -6.72 11.91 7.86
CA GLN A 83 -7.24 13.08 7.14
C GLN A 83 -7.18 12.87 5.62
N VAL A 84 -6.06 12.35 5.11
CA VAL A 84 -5.89 12.02 3.69
C VAL A 84 -6.95 11.01 3.26
N ARG A 85 -7.14 9.94 4.03
CA ARG A 85 -8.17 8.93 3.78
C ARG A 85 -9.55 9.55 3.65
N ARG A 86 -9.99 10.35 4.64
CA ARG A 86 -11.30 11.00 4.61
C ARG A 86 -11.50 11.86 3.37
N THR A 87 -10.47 12.63 2.99
CA THR A 87 -10.53 13.52 1.82
C THR A 87 -10.63 12.71 0.52
N LEU A 88 -9.92 11.60 0.40
CA LEU A 88 -9.98 10.70 -0.77
C LEU A 88 -11.33 9.98 -0.85
N GLU A 89 -11.85 9.47 0.27
CA GLU A 89 -13.14 8.78 0.33
C GLU A 89 -14.29 9.72 -0.07
N LEU A 90 -14.23 11.01 0.33
CA LEU A 90 -15.18 12.03 -0.12
C LEU A 90 -15.13 12.28 -1.64
N GLN A 91 -14.03 12.00 -2.30
CA GLN A 91 -13.89 12.07 -3.76
C GLN A 91 -14.22 10.74 -4.46
N GLY A 92 -14.68 9.73 -3.74
CA GLY A 92 -15.12 8.45 -4.26
C GLY A 92 -14.00 7.43 -4.49
N PHE A 93 -12.82 7.63 -3.91
CA PHE A 93 -11.75 6.63 -3.92
C PHE A 93 -11.91 5.65 -2.77
N GLN A 94 -11.61 4.38 -3.03
CA GLN A 94 -11.41 3.39 -1.98
C GLN A 94 -10.00 3.58 -1.40
N VAL A 95 -9.88 3.57 -0.06
CA VAL A 95 -8.59 3.73 0.61
C VAL A 95 -8.25 2.47 1.40
N VAL A 96 -7.07 1.92 1.15
CA VAL A 96 -6.46 0.82 1.89
C VAL A 96 -5.25 1.38 2.64
N GLN A 97 -5.12 1.09 3.93
CA GLN A 97 -3.97 1.54 4.73
C GLN A 97 -3.08 0.35 5.08
N THR A 98 -1.76 0.53 5.03
CA THR A 98 -0.78 -0.50 5.42
C THR A 98 -0.76 -0.75 6.93
N ARG A 99 -1.14 0.26 7.73
CA ARG A 99 -1.39 0.18 9.18
C ARG A 99 -2.47 1.15 9.60
N GLN A 100 -3.17 0.85 10.68
CA GLN A 100 -4.23 1.71 11.24
C GLN A 100 -3.97 2.09 12.71
N GLY A 101 -2.95 1.52 13.31
CA GLY A 101 -2.51 1.79 14.68
C GLY A 101 -0.99 1.85 14.75
N ASN A 102 -0.43 1.42 15.89
CA ASN A 102 1.02 1.43 16.13
C ASN A 102 1.73 0.17 15.63
N GLU A 103 1.16 -0.55 14.65
CA GLU A 103 1.83 -1.66 13.99
C GLU A 103 3.03 -1.14 13.19
N ASN A 104 4.03 -2.00 12.97
CA ASN A 104 5.18 -1.71 12.11
C ASN A 104 5.33 -2.80 11.05
N PRO A 105 4.50 -2.79 9.99
CA PRO A 105 4.69 -3.69 8.86
C PRO A 105 6.07 -3.51 8.24
N SER A 106 6.69 -4.59 7.80
CA SER A 106 7.96 -4.51 7.08
C SER A 106 7.80 -3.73 5.77
N PHE A 107 8.90 -3.25 5.21
CA PHE A 107 8.86 -2.58 3.89
C PHE A 107 8.22 -3.45 2.81
N ASP A 108 8.44 -4.76 2.89
CA ASP A 108 7.92 -5.71 1.92
C ASP A 108 6.42 -5.96 2.11
N ASP A 109 5.92 -5.99 3.36
CA ASP A 109 4.48 -6.07 3.67
C ASP A 109 3.72 -4.83 3.17
N ARG A 110 4.33 -3.64 3.31
CA ARG A 110 3.76 -2.37 2.80
C ARG A 110 3.61 -2.43 1.28
N SER A 111 4.66 -2.84 0.57
CA SER A 111 4.62 -3.01 -0.88
C SER A 111 3.64 -4.12 -1.29
N ALA A 112 3.62 -5.25 -0.58
CA ALA A 112 2.71 -6.35 -0.85
C ALA A 112 1.24 -5.92 -0.72
N THR A 113 0.91 -5.08 0.28
CA THR A 113 -0.42 -4.49 0.43
C THR A 113 -0.81 -3.71 -0.83
N ALA A 114 0.10 -2.90 -1.39
CA ALA A 114 -0.14 -2.16 -2.62
C ALA A 114 -0.25 -3.08 -3.85
N ASN A 115 0.65 -4.05 -3.96
CA ASN A 115 0.73 -4.98 -5.09
C ASN A 115 -0.49 -5.93 -5.16
N ALA A 116 -1.18 -6.13 -4.05
CA ALA A 116 -2.44 -6.88 -4.02
C ALA A 116 -3.64 -6.10 -4.57
N GLN A 117 -3.52 -4.78 -4.79
CA GLN A 117 -4.59 -3.93 -5.26
C GLN A 117 -4.47 -3.69 -6.77
N ARG A 118 -5.55 -3.96 -7.51
CA ARG A 118 -5.63 -3.58 -8.93
C ARG A 118 -6.22 -2.18 -9.06
N GLY A 119 -5.74 -1.41 -10.04
CA GLY A 119 -6.23 -0.05 -10.25
C GLY A 119 -5.87 0.90 -9.10
N ALA A 120 -4.69 0.72 -8.50
CA ALA A 120 -4.24 1.45 -7.33
C ALA A 120 -3.08 2.39 -7.62
N VAL A 121 -2.95 3.41 -6.79
CA VAL A 121 -1.70 4.16 -6.56
C VAL A 121 -1.25 3.95 -5.11
N PHE A 122 0.05 4.08 -4.88
CA PHE A 122 0.65 3.98 -3.55
C PHE A 122 1.21 5.33 -3.11
N VAL A 123 0.86 5.74 -1.90
CA VAL A 123 1.31 7.00 -1.29
C VAL A 123 1.85 6.70 0.11
N THR A 124 3.16 6.77 0.29
CA THR A 124 3.76 6.72 1.63
C THR A 124 3.93 8.12 2.19
N LEU A 125 3.63 8.29 3.48
CA LEU A 125 3.62 9.56 4.20
C LEU A 125 4.76 9.61 5.19
N HIS A 126 5.54 10.68 5.14
CA HIS A 126 6.72 10.92 5.98
C HIS A 126 6.73 12.33 6.55
N ILE A 127 7.45 12.50 7.67
CA ILE A 127 7.84 13.81 8.20
C ILE A 127 9.36 13.88 8.22
N SER A 128 9.93 14.88 7.59
CA SER A 128 11.38 15.03 7.55
C SER A 128 11.95 15.48 8.89
N SER A 129 13.19 15.06 9.18
CA SER A 129 14.01 15.66 10.23
C SER A 129 14.77 16.91 9.76
N THR A 130 14.79 17.18 8.46
CA THR A 130 15.54 18.26 7.82
C THR A 130 14.66 19.03 6.84
N GLY A 131 15.14 20.15 6.33
CA GLY A 131 14.44 20.95 5.34
C GLY A 131 13.82 22.23 5.89
N LEU A 132 13.17 22.98 5.02
CA LEU A 132 12.52 24.23 5.42
C LEU A 132 11.19 23.95 6.11
N PRO A 133 10.93 24.58 7.27
CA PRO A 133 9.64 24.47 7.95
C PRO A 133 8.48 24.87 7.02
N GLY A 134 7.33 24.24 7.24
CA GLY A 134 6.12 24.59 6.50
C GLY A 134 6.14 24.25 5.02
N THR A 135 7.10 23.42 4.55
CA THR A 135 7.18 22.94 3.16
C THR A 135 6.77 21.48 3.05
N ALA A 136 6.39 21.05 1.86
CA ALA A 136 6.14 19.65 1.56
C ALA A 136 6.74 19.27 0.21
N ARG A 137 7.20 18.04 0.08
CA ARG A 137 7.85 17.55 -1.13
C ARG A 137 7.41 16.13 -1.46
N VAL A 138 7.42 15.82 -2.75
CA VAL A 138 7.13 14.50 -3.27
C VAL A 138 8.41 13.88 -3.81
N TYR A 139 8.60 12.61 -3.49
CA TYR A 139 9.66 11.80 -4.08
C TYR A 139 9.05 10.67 -4.92
N VAL A 140 9.69 10.42 -6.04
CA VAL A 140 9.50 9.21 -6.84
C VAL A 140 10.78 8.39 -6.80
N ASN A 141 10.68 7.10 -7.12
CA ASN A 141 11.86 6.24 -7.12
C ASN A 141 12.91 6.76 -8.10
N SER A 142 14.19 6.56 -7.77
CA SER A 142 15.30 6.85 -8.68
C SER A 142 15.25 5.90 -9.88
N ASP A 143 15.87 6.32 -11.00
CA ASP A 143 16.03 5.47 -12.17
C ASP A 143 16.63 4.12 -11.78
N LEU A 144 16.00 3.05 -12.27
CA LEU A 144 16.51 1.70 -12.12
C LEU A 144 17.34 1.36 -13.35
N PRO A 145 18.53 0.74 -13.19
CA PRO A 145 19.28 0.28 -14.34
C PRO A 145 18.45 -0.69 -15.18
N PRO A 146 18.69 -0.77 -16.50
CA PRO A 146 17.98 -1.70 -17.38
C PRO A 146 18.00 -3.13 -16.83
N ILE A 147 16.89 -3.85 -16.98
CA ILE A 147 16.82 -5.26 -16.62
C ILE A 147 17.51 -6.04 -17.75
N ALA A 148 18.72 -6.56 -17.48
CA ALA A 148 19.37 -7.45 -18.43
C ALA A 148 18.66 -8.82 -18.41
N ASP A 149 18.23 -9.29 -19.59
CA ASP A 149 17.78 -10.68 -19.87
C ASP A 149 16.82 -11.35 -18.86
N SER A 150 15.74 -10.69 -18.50
CA SER A 150 14.76 -11.25 -17.56
C SER A 150 13.75 -12.22 -18.19
N LYS A 151 13.82 -12.55 -19.49
CA LYS A 151 12.82 -13.38 -20.21
C LYS A 151 11.36 -12.95 -19.92
N GLY A 152 11.12 -11.65 -19.82
CA GLY A 152 9.81 -11.09 -19.51
C GLY A 152 9.42 -11.06 -18.01
N LEU A 153 10.25 -11.62 -17.13
CA LEU A 153 10.03 -11.53 -15.68
C LEU A 153 10.70 -10.28 -15.10
N ILE A 154 9.99 -9.57 -14.27
CA ILE A 154 10.54 -8.42 -13.55
C ILE A 154 10.88 -8.88 -12.12
N PRO A 155 12.16 -8.75 -11.69
CA PRO A 155 12.52 -9.02 -10.30
C PRO A 155 11.72 -8.15 -9.35
N TRP A 156 11.32 -8.71 -8.21
CA TRP A 156 10.46 -8.02 -7.24
C TRP A 156 11.05 -6.68 -6.74
N ASP A 157 12.36 -6.60 -6.61
CA ASP A 157 13.07 -5.40 -6.22
C ASP A 157 13.12 -4.33 -7.35
N ARG A 158 12.49 -4.61 -8.48
CA ARG A 158 12.33 -3.72 -9.63
C ARG A 158 10.87 -3.62 -10.09
N ALA A 159 9.94 -3.98 -9.23
CA ALA A 159 8.50 -3.98 -9.53
C ALA A 159 8.00 -2.61 -10.02
N GLN A 160 8.68 -1.53 -9.63
CA GLN A 160 8.36 -0.17 -10.04
C GLN A 160 8.71 0.13 -11.51
N ALA A 161 9.59 -0.63 -12.16
CA ALA A 161 10.12 -0.28 -13.47
C ALA A 161 9.03 0.01 -14.54
N PRO A 162 7.97 -0.78 -14.69
CA PRO A 162 6.90 -0.49 -15.65
C PRO A 162 6.07 0.75 -15.30
N PHE A 163 6.09 1.17 -14.03
CA PHE A 163 5.27 2.27 -13.51
C PHE A 163 6.04 3.57 -13.35
N PHE A 164 7.34 3.57 -13.65
CA PHE A 164 8.21 4.73 -13.40
C PHE A 164 7.68 6.03 -14.01
N GLY A 165 7.30 6.02 -15.28
CA GLY A 165 6.74 7.19 -15.97
C GLY A 165 5.40 7.65 -15.36
N LEU A 166 4.55 6.71 -14.98
CA LEU A 166 3.28 7.01 -14.30
C LEU A 166 3.51 7.58 -12.90
N SER A 167 4.47 7.05 -12.15
CA SER A 167 4.86 7.58 -10.85
C SER A 167 5.37 9.01 -10.94
N ARG A 168 6.16 9.32 -11.98
CA ARG A 168 6.64 10.69 -12.25
C ARG A 168 5.49 11.63 -12.51
N THR A 169 4.60 11.28 -13.43
CA THR A 169 3.42 12.09 -13.75
C THR A 169 2.54 12.30 -12.50
N PHE A 170 2.29 11.25 -11.74
CA PHE A 170 1.52 11.32 -10.50
C PHE A 170 2.21 12.22 -9.46
N GLY A 171 3.52 12.03 -9.26
CA GLY A 171 4.32 12.82 -8.33
C GLY A 171 4.34 14.30 -8.67
N ASP A 172 4.50 14.66 -9.95
CA ASP A 172 4.53 16.05 -10.40
C ASP A 172 3.16 16.72 -10.21
N LEU A 173 2.05 16.00 -10.42
CA LEU A 173 0.70 16.52 -10.15
C LEU A 173 0.49 16.81 -8.65
N VAL A 174 0.83 15.88 -7.78
CA VAL A 174 0.72 16.07 -6.32
C VAL A 174 1.65 17.22 -5.87
N GLN A 175 2.89 17.23 -6.35
CA GLN A 175 3.86 18.29 -6.01
C GLN A 175 3.37 19.67 -6.45
N GLY A 176 2.76 19.78 -7.61
CA GLY A 176 2.18 21.02 -8.09
C GLY A 176 1.11 21.59 -7.16
N PHE A 177 0.23 20.74 -6.61
CA PHE A 177 -0.77 21.17 -5.62
C PHE A 177 -0.15 21.49 -4.25
N LEU A 178 0.86 20.75 -3.81
CA LEU A 178 1.60 21.07 -2.59
C LEU A 178 2.30 22.43 -2.68
N ARG A 179 2.97 22.71 -3.81
CA ARG A 179 3.62 24.00 -4.06
C ARG A 179 2.66 25.18 -4.01
N GLN A 180 1.47 25.02 -4.58
CA GLN A 180 0.44 26.06 -4.53
C GLN A 180 0.01 26.38 -3.09
N ARG A 181 0.05 25.38 -2.21
CA ARG A 181 -0.41 25.48 -0.81
C ARG A 181 0.70 25.88 0.15
N PHE A 182 1.91 25.37 -0.05
CA PHE A 182 3.05 25.52 0.86
C PHE A 182 4.20 26.24 0.15
N LYS A 183 4.34 27.55 0.45
CA LYS A 183 5.38 28.40 -0.13
C LYS A 183 6.76 27.86 0.23
N GLY A 184 7.67 27.80 -0.75
CA GLY A 184 9.02 27.26 -0.57
C GLY A 184 9.14 25.75 -0.87
N SER A 185 8.03 25.07 -1.14
CA SER A 185 8.05 23.70 -1.65
C SER A 185 8.60 23.65 -3.09
N PRO A 186 9.24 22.53 -3.50
CA PRO A 186 9.78 22.37 -4.85
C PRO A 186 8.72 22.50 -5.96
N ASP A 187 9.15 22.81 -7.17
CA ASP A 187 8.26 22.96 -8.33
C ASP A 187 7.77 21.60 -8.86
N THR A 188 8.62 20.59 -8.80
CA THR A 188 8.37 19.24 -9.33
C THR A 188 8.77 18.19 -8.30
N ALA A 189 8.26 16.96 -8.46
CA ALA A 189 8.68 15.83 -7.67
C ALA A 189 10.18 15.58 -7.81
N GLN A 190 10.81 15.20 -6.71
CA GLN A 190 12.22 14.85 -6.64
C GLN A 190 12.41 13.33 -6.78
N THR A 191 13.64 12.89 -6.94
CA THR A 191 13.97 11.45 -6.97
C THR A 191 14.71 11.03 -5.71
N ALA A 192 14.37 9.86 -5.17
CA ALA A 192 15.06 9.25 -4.05
C ALA A 192 15.03 7.72 -4.15
N SER A 193 16.03 7.07 -3.57
CA SER A 193 16.06 5.61 -3.45
C SER A 193 15.22 5.19 -2.24
N VAL A 194 13.91 5.05 -2.42
CA VAL A 194 12.99 4.60 -1.38
C VAL A 194 12.60 3.15 -1.63
N ARG A 195 12.87 2.27 -0.67
CA ARG A 195 12.67 0.82 -0.84
C ARG A 195 11.21 0.47 -1.18
N GLN A 196 10.24 1.00 -0.44
CA GLN A 196 8.83 0.74 -0.66
C GLN A 196 8.39 1.16 -2.07
N LEU A 197 8.88 2.29 -2.58
CA LEU A 197 8.56 2.72 -3.94
C LEU A 197 9.12 1.76 -4.97
N ARG A 198 10.36 1.28 -4.78
CA ARG A 198 11.06 0.39 -5.69
C ARG A 198 10.36 -0.96 -5.86
N THR A 199 9.80 -1.49 -4.77
CA THR A 199 9.16 -2.82 -4.72
C THR A 199 7.65 -2.78 -4.96
N THR A 200 7.08 -1.61 -5.25
CA THR A 200 5.66 -1.43 -5.53
C THR A 200 5.36 -1.52 -7.03
N ALA A 201 4.48 -2.46 -7.40
CA ALA A 201 4.00 -2.67 -8.78
C ALA A 201 2.75 -1.82 -9.08
N ALA A 202 2.83 -0.53 -8.79
CA ALA A 202 1.80 0.48 -9.06
C ALA A 202 2.46 1.87 -9.15
N PRO A 203 1.82 2.90 -9.71
CA PRO A 203 2.33 4.28 -9.59
C PRO A 203 2.47 4.63 -8.10
N ALA A 204 3.67 5.05 -7.69
CA ALA A 204 4.05 5.17 -6.29
C ALA A 204 4.84 6.45 -6.02
N ILE A 205 4.48 7.12 -4.92
CA ILE A 205 5.14 8.35 -4.44
C ILE A 205 5.35 8.30 -2.94
N ALA A 206 6.36 9.05 -2.46
CA ALA A 206 6.49 9.40 -1.06
C ALA A 206 6.22 10.89 -0.90
N VAL A 207 5.37 11.25 0.06
CA VAL A 207 5.09 12.65 0.44
C VAL A 207 5.75 12.90 1.78
N GLU A 208 6.66 13.86 1.79
CA GLU A 208 7.41 14.26 2.97
C GLU A 208 7.06 15.69 3.37
N ILE A 209 6.67 15.88 4.62
CA ILE A 209 6.41 17.19 5.22
C ILE A 209 7.58 17.55 6.12
N SER A 210 8.08 18.75 6.07
CA SER A 210 9.18 19.20 6.94
C SER A 210 8.63 20.05 8.10
N SER A 211 9.18 20.07 9.26
CA SER A 211 10.32 19.32 9.80
C SER A 211 10.06 19.12 11.30
N VAL A 212 10.18 17.92 11.82
CA VAL A 212 9.97 17.63 13.26
C VAL A 212 10.97 18.34 14.18
N THR A 213 12.08 18.88 13.64
CA THR A 213 13.11 19.57 14.44
C THR A 213 12.84 21.07 14.60
N VAL A 214 12.00 21.64 13.76
CA VAL A 214 11.73 23.07 13.73
C VAL A 214 10.23 23.37 13.92
N ASP A 215 9.37 22.58 13.27
CA ASP A 215 7.92 22.71 13.42
C ASP A 215 7.48 21.99 14.70
N ASP A 216 6.64 22.65 15.50
CA ASP A 216 6.00 21.97 16.62
C ASP A 216 4.80 21.10 16.11
N ARG A 217 4.21 20.32 17.00
CA ARG A 217 3.09 19.44 16.65
C ARG A 217 1.91 20.25 16.07
N ALA A 218 1.63 21.44 16.59
CA ALA A 218 0.51 22.25 16.13
C ALA A 218 0.76 22.82 14.71
N ASP A 219 2.02 23.12 14.37
CA ASP A 219 2.39 23.52 13.01
C ASP A 219 2.14 22.41 12.02
N LEU A 220 2.58 21.19 12.32
CA LEU A 220 2.37 20.02 11.49
C LEU A 220 0.88 19.68 11.35
N ASP A 221 0.12 19.76 12.43
CA ASP A 221 -1.33 19.54 12.41
C ASP A 221 -2.06 20.58 11.55
N ARG A 222 -1.60 21.84 11.53
CA ARG A 222 -2.14 22.88 10.63
C ARG A 222 -1.85 22.61 9.15
N MET A 223 -0.76 21.92 8.84
CA MET A 223 -0.45 21.56 7.45
C MET A 223 -1.32 20.40 6.95
N ALA A 224 -1.75 19.50 7.81
CA ALA A 224 -2.38 18.24 7.44
C ALA A 224 -3.61 18.39 6.52
N PRO A 225 -4.57 19.33 6.73
CA PRO A 225 -5.69 19.51 5.80
C PRO A 225 -5.25 19.93 4.39
N GLY A 226 -4.23 20.80 4.32
CA GLY A 226 -3.66 21.25 3.04
C GLY A 226 -2.92 20.14 2.28
N VAL A 227 -2.21 19.27 2.99
CA VAL A 227 -1.54 18.11 2.41
C VAL A 227 -2.57 17.09 1.93
N ALA A 228 -3.61 16.82 2.72
CA ALA A 228 -4.69 15.91 2.35
C ALA A 228 -5.42 16.39 1.07
N ASP A 229 -5.76 17.68 0.99
CA ASP A 229 -6.36 18.26 -0.21
C ASP A 229 -5.44 18.14 -1.43
N ALA A 230 -4.15 18.46 -1.29
CA ALA A 230 -3.18 18.38 -2.39
C ALA A 230 -3.02 16.94 -2.92
N ILE A 231 -2.93 15.94 -2.02
CA ILE A 231 -2.87 14.53 -2.40
C ILE A 231 -4.14 14.13 -3.13
N ALA A 232 -5.32 14.42 -2.58
CA ALA A 232 -6.59 14.01 -3.17
C ALA A 232 -6.82 14.64 -4.55
N ARG A 233 -6.51 15.93 -4.72
CA ARG A 233 -6.55 16.62 -6.03
C ARG A 233 -5.55 16.03 -7.01
N GLY A 234 -4.34 15.69 -6.54
CA GLY A 234 -3.32 15.02 -7.35
C GLY A 234 -3.77 13.66 -7.87
N VAL A 235 -4.39 12.84 -7.01
CA VAL A 235 -4.97 11.54 -7.39
C VAL A 235 -6.10 11.72 -8.42
N ALA A 236 -7.01 12.66 -8.18
CA ALA A 236 -8.12 12.95 -9.09
C ALA A 236 -7.62 13.45 -10.46
N ALA A 237 -6.63 14.36 -10.47
CA ALA A 237 -6.02 14.86 -11.70
C ALA A 237 -5.22 13.78 -12.45
N PHE A 238 -4.65 12.80 -11.74
CA PHE A 238 -3.92 11.69 -12.33
C PHE A 238 -4.84 10.61 -12.92
N LYS A 239 -6.06 10.46 -12.40
CA LYS A 239 -7.00 9.40 -12.81
C LYS A 239 -7.19 9.25 -14.33
N PRO A 240 -7.33 10.31 -15.14
CA PRO A 240 -7.45 10.19 -16.60
C PRO A 240 -6.19 9.64 -17.29
N SER A 241 -5.02 9.84 -16.69
CA SER A 241 -3.73 9.39 -17.24
C SER A 241 -3.35 7.99 -16.76
N TYR A 242 -4.14 7.40 -15.85
CA TYR A 242 -3.85 6.10 -15.30
C TYR A 242 -4.16 5.00 -16.32
N VAL A 243 -3.11 4.36 -16.82
CA VAL A 243 -3.20 3.18 -17.68
C VAL A 243 -2.48 2.04 -16.97
N VAL A 244 -3.19 0.94 -16.70
CA VAL A 244 -2.55 -0.25 -16.15
C VAL A 244 -1.60 -0.81 -17.21
N PRO A 245 -0.29 -0.85 -16.96
CA PRO A 245 0.63 -1.52 -17.88
C PRO A 245 0.18 -2.98 -18.05
N ASN A 246 0.14 -3.47 -19.27
CA ASN A 246 -0.11 -4.89 -19.52
C ASN A 246 0.90 -5.70 -18.74
N ALA A 247 0.44 -6.61 -17.87
CA ALA A 247 1.33 -7.51 -17.15
C ALA A 247 2.14 -8.30 -18.19
N PRO A 248 3.48 -8.38 -18.08
CA PRO A 248 4.26 -9.23 -18.95
C PRO A 248 3.74 -10.66 -18.83
N GLY A 249 3.27 -11.25 -19.93
CA GLY A 249 2.82 -12.64 -19.99
C GLY A 249 1.32 -12.91 -20.07
N VAL A 250 0.47 -11.89 -20.09
CA VAL A 250 -0.94 -12.07 -20.50
C VAL A 250 -1.02 -11.74 -22.00
N LEU A 251 -0.95 -12.77 -22.82
CA LEU A 251 -1.32 -12.67 -24.24
C LEU A 251 -2.82 -12.34 -24.35
N PRO A 252 -3.21 -11.56 -25.37
CA PRO A 252 -4.60 -11.21 -25.62
C PRO A 252 -5.48 -12.42 -25.92
#